data_a1c33a4d149865e627de19a6b35fe44f
#
_entry.id   a1c33a4d149865e627de19a6b35fe44f
#
_cell.length_a   1.000
_cell.length_b   1.000
_cell.length_c   1.000
_cell.angle_alpha   90.00
_cell.angle_beta   90.00
_cell.angle_gamma   90.00
#
_symmetry.space_group_name_H-M   'P 1'
#
loop_
_entity.id
_entity.type
_entity.pdbx_description
1 polymer ?
#
loop_
_entity_poly.entity_id
_entity_poly.type
_entity_poly.pdbx_seq_one_letter_code
_entity_poly.pdbx_strand_id
1 'polypeptide(L)' 'MDNAANPYFKISALNSPFESKDLLKARNYYWNNTNRYWWKHVDHDEIESERKWLTENIYNGQFAGRIEELPIIEKYKD' A
#
# COMPACT_ATOMS: atom_id res chain seq x y z
N MET A 1 -0.12 3.79 26.05
CA MET A 1 -0.22 3.89 25.58
C MET A 1 -0.03 4.36 24.73
N ASP A 2 -0.04 4.69 24.39
CA ASP A 2 -0.10 5.05 23.70
C ASP A 2 0.39 5.00 22.62
N ASN A 3 0.92 4.60 22.31
CA ASN A 3 1.34 4.15 21.24
C ASN A 3 0.51 4.37 20.17
N ALA A 4 -0.46 4.64 20.29
CA ALA A 4 -1.46 4.86 19.32
C ALA A 4 -1.21 6.08 18.49
N ALA A 5 -0.18 6.79 18.75
CA ALA A 5 0.07 8.02 18.04
C ALA A 5 0.71 7.81 16.68
N ASN A 6 1.14 6.61 16.38
CA ASN A 6 1.82 6.38 15.11
C ASN A 6 0.83 6.40 13.95
N PRO A 7 1.12 7.16 12.90
CA PRO A 7 0.24 7.17 11.73
C PRO A 7 0.40 5.88 10.93
N TYR A 8 -0.53 5.65 10.05
CA TYR A 8 -0.41 4.54 9.13
C TYR A 8 -0.50 5.08 7.71
N PHE A 9 -0.15 4.25 6.75
CA PHE A 9 -0.06 4.69 5.37
C PHE A 9 -0.95 3.86 4.47
N LYS A 10 -1.43 4.49 3.42
CA LYS A 10 -2.11 3.77 2.36
C LYS A 10 -1.18 3.74 1.15
N ILE A 11 -0.79 2.55 0.76
CA ILE A 11 0.10 2.39 -0.38
C ILE A 11 -0.73 1.88 -1.55
N SER A 12 -0.60 2.55 -2.69
CA SER A 12 -1.37 2.21 -3.88
C SER A 12 -0.43 1.79 -4.98
N ALA A 13 -0.69 0.62 -5.56
CA ALA A 13 0.13 0.11 -6.65
C ALA A 13 -0.47 0.56 -7.96
N LEU A 14 -0.28 1.82 -8.29
CA LEU A 14 -0.82 2.40 -9.51
C LEU A 14 -0.03 1.90 -10.72
N ASN A 15 -0.73 1.74 -11.82
CA ASN A 15 -0.09 1.34 -13.08
C ASN A 15 0.69 0.03 -12.98
N SER A 16 0.27 -0.85 -12.08
CA SER A 16 0.95 -2.13 -11.96
C SER A 16 0.57 -3.01 -13.14
N PRO A 17 1.48 -3.90 -13.60
CA PRO A 17 1.16 -4.79 -14.69
C PRO A 17 0.02 -5.74 -14.32
N PHE A 18 -0.77 -6.09 -15.29
CA PHE A 18 -1.86 -7.02 -15.05
C PHE A 18 -1.34 -8.35 -14.53
N GLU A 19 -0.18 -8.75 -14.96
CA GLU A 19 0.40 -10.02 -14.55
C GLU A 19 0.74 -10.06 -13.07
N SER A 20 0.85 -8.92 -12.46
CA SER A 20 1.24 -8.85 -11.05
C SER A 20 0.07 -9.04 -10.09
N LYS A 21 -1.12 -9.24 -10.60
CA LYS A 21 -2.29 -9.33 -9.73
C LYS A 21 -2.16 -10.44 -8.70
N ASP A 22 -1.59 -11.56 -9.12
CA ASP A 22 -1.45 -12.69 -8.20
C ASP A 22 -0.49 -12.38 -7.07
N LEU A 23 0.59 -11.68 -7.39
CA LEU A 23 1.55 -11.28 -6.38
C LEU A 23 0.92 -10.31 -5.40
N LEU A 24 0.16 -9.37 -5.91
CA LEU A 24 -0.49 -8.40 -5.05
C LEU A 24 -1.53 -9.04 -4.16
N LYS A 25 -2.30 -9.97 -4.71
CA LYS A 25 -3.28 -10.69 -3.89
C LYS A 25 -2.60 -11.48 -2.79
N ALA A 26 -1.48 -12.11 -3.12
CA ALA A 26 -0.77 -12.90 -2.14
C ALA A 26 -0.23 -12.07 -1.00
N ARG A 27 -0.03 -10.78 -1.21
CA ARG A 27 0.43 -9.89 -0.17
C ARG A 27 -0.71 -9.14 0.50
N ASN A 28 -1.94 -9.57 0.27
CA ASN A 28 -3.11 -9.00 0.92
C ASN A 28 -3.48 -7.61 0.44
N TYR A 29 -3.17 -7.31 -0.79
CA TYR A 29 -3.65 -6.07 -1.40
C TYR A 29 -5.10 -6.23 -1.79
N TYR A 30 -5.81 -5.12 -1.83
CA TYR A 30 -7.22 -5.10 -2.23
C TYR A 30 -7.36 -4.40 -3.56
N TRP A 31 -8.28 -4.88 -4.37
CA TRP A 31 -8.55 -4.27 -5.67
C TRP A 31 -9.59 -3.18 -5.54
N ASN A 32 -9.27 -1.99 -6.03
CA ASN A 32 -10.24 -0.89 -6.08
C ASN A 32 -10.85 -0.85 -7.46
N ASN A 33 -12.10 -1.29 -7.55
CA ASN A 33 -12.74 -1.41 -8.84
C ASN A 33 -13.10 -0.06 -9.46
N THR A 34 -13.27 0.94 -8.64
CA THR A 34 -13.62 2.27 -9.13
C THR A 34 -12.43 2.94 -9.80
N ASN A 35 -11.29 2.91 -9.15
CA ASN A 35 -10.09 3.55 -9.65
C ASN A 35 -9.12 2.60 -10.31
N ARG A 36 -9.40 1.31 -10.22
CA ARG A 36 -8.64 0.27 -10.91
C ARG A 36 -7.19 0.23 -10.50
N TYR A 37 -6.96 0.09 -9.21
CA TYR A 37 -5.61 -0.12 -8.71
C TYR A 37 -5.68 -0.99 -7.47
N TRP A 38 -4.53 -1.56 -7.12
CA TRP A 38 -4.41 -2.34 -5.89
C TRP A 38 -3.92 -1.43 -4.79
N TRP A 39 -4.39 -1.66 -3.57
CA TRP A 39 -4.00 -0.82 -2.46
C TRP A 39 -4.00 -1.61 -1.17
N LYS A 40 -3.39 -1.02 -0.15
CA LYS A 40 -3.27 -1.69 1.12
C LYS A 40 -2.87 -0.67 2.17
N HIS A 41 -3.31 -0.89 3.40
CA HIS A 41 -2.86 -0.06 4.52
C HIS A 41 -1.67 -0.75 5.17
N VAL A 42 -0.64 0.03 5.49
CA VAL A 42 0.55 -0.51 6.15
C VAL A 42 0.93 0.39 7.30
N ASP A 43 1.59 -0.19 8.28
CA ASP A 43 2.03 0.57 9.44
C ASP A 43 3.24 1.41 9.09
N HIS A 44 3.47 2.39 9.94
CA HIS A 44 4.60 3.27 9.78
C HIS A 44 5.92 2.50 9.67
N ASP A 45 6.03 1.42 10.43
CA ASP A 45 7.27 0.64 10.42
C ASP A 45 7.45 -0.20 9.18
N GLU A 46 6.39 -0.45 8.45
CA GLU A 46 6.45 -1.38 7.34
C GLU A 46 6.37 -0.72 5.98
N ILE A 47 6.18 0.59 5.96
CA ILE A 47 5.96 1.27 4.69
C ILE A 47 7.17 1.17 3.77
N GLU A 48 8.36 1.27 4.32
CA GLU A 48 9.56 1.21 3.48
C GLU A 48 9.77 -0.18 2.91
N SER A 49 9.53 -1.19 3.72
CA SER A 49 9.66 -2.56 3.24
C SER A 49 8.66 -2.83 2.12
N GLU A 50 7.45 -2.34 2.30
CA GLU A 50 6.43 -2.57 1.30
C GLU A 50 6.74 -1.84 0.00
N ARG A 51 7.21 -0.61 0.11
CA ARG A 51 7.58 0.15 -1.07
C ARG A 51 8.71 -0.54 -1.83
N LYS A 52 9.68 -1.05 -1.08
CA LYS A 52 10.79 -1.75 -1.71
C LYS A 52 10.31 -3.01 -2.42
N TRP A 53 9.41 -3.74 -1.79
CA TRP A 53 8.89 -4.94 -2.41
C TRP A 53 8.19 -4.63 -3.73
N LEU A 54 7.38 -3.58 -3.73
CA LEU A 54 6.70 -3.17 -4.94
C LEU A 54 7.70 -2.75 -6.01
N THR A 55 8.69 -1.98 -5.61
CA THR A 55 9.70 -1.51 -6.54
C THR A 55 10.41 -2.66 -7.22
N GLU A 56 10.72 -3.70 -6.46
CA GLU A 56 11.50 -4.80 -6.99
C GLU A 56 10.66 -5.85 -7.71
N ASN A 57 9.44 -6.07 -7.25
CA ASN A 57 8.65 -7.17 -7.77
C ASN A 57 7.56 -6.74 -8.75
N ILE A 58 7.10 -5.51 -8.64
CA ILE A 58 6.02 -5.04 -9.49
C ILE A 58 6.52 -4.05 -10.54
N TYR A 59 7.41 -3.15 -10.15
CA TYR A 59 7.82 -2.06 -11.02
C TYR A 59 9.23 -2.19 -11.57
N ASN A 60 9.90 -3.29 -11.27
CA ASN A 60 11.23 -3.54 -11.85
C ASN A 60 12.23 -2.44 -11.56
N GLY A 61 12.20 -1.93 -10.34
CA GLY A 61 13.23 -1.01 -9.93
C GLY A 61 12.83 0.45 -9.90
N GLN A 62 11.61 0.78 -10.33
CA GLN A 62 11.20 2.17 -10.30
C GLN A 62 9.77 2.28 -9.80
N PHE A 63 9.61 2.66 -8.54
CA PHE A 63 8.29 2.74 -7.93
C PHE A 63 7.44 3.81 -8.60
N ALA A 64 6.28 3.40 -9.07
CA ALA A 64 5.36 4.32 -9.73
C ALA A 64 4.03 4.40 -9.03
N GLY A 65 3.95 3.89 -7.82
CA GLY A 65 2.72 3.92 -7.06
C GLY A 65 2.57 5.20 -6.26
N ARG A 66 1.73 5.12 -5.24
CA ARG A 66 1.47 6.27 -4.41
C ARG A 66 1.42 5.87 -2.95
N ILE A 67 1.95 6.72 -2.09
CA ILE A 67 1.93 6.48 -0.66
C ILE A 67 1.32 7.70 0.01
N GLU A 68 0.29 7.47 0.82
CA GLU A 68 -0.38 8.56 1.53
C GLU A 68 -0.32 8.29 3.01
N GLU A 69 0.05 9.30 3.77
CA GLU A 69 0.04 9.20 5.22
C GLU A 69 -1.36 9.54 5.74
N LEU A 70 -1.91 8.67 6.56
CA LEU A 70 -3.24 8.87 7.08
C LEU A 70 -3.16 9.01 8.59
N PRO A 71 -3.94 9.93 9.16
CA PRO A 71 -3.96 10.05 10.63
C PRO A 71 -4.66 8.85 11.22
N ILE A 72 -4.22 8.48 12.41
CA ILE A 72 -4.76 7.30 13.04
C ILE A 72 -6.25 7.42 13.30
N ILE A 73 -6.72 8.63 13.46
CA ILE A 73 -8.12 8.86 13.74
C ILE A 73 -9.01 8.46 12.57
N GLU A 74 -8.48 8.56 11.37
CA GLU A 74 -9.24 8.18 10.20
C GLU A 74 -9.50 6.68 10.16
N LYS A 75 -8.62 5.93 10.76
CA LYS A 75 -8.75 4.50 10.75
C LYS A 75 -10.00 4.04 11.49
N TYR A 76 -10.37 4.76 12.52
CA TYR A 76 -11.51 4.38 13.32
C TYR A 76 -12.77 5.13 12.99
N LYS A 77 -12.68 6.04 12.04
CA LYS A 77 -13.85 6.78 11.69
C LYS A 77 -14.67 5.97 10.72
N ASP A 78 -15.77 5.81 10.82
CA ASP A 78 -16.44 5.04 9.92
C ASP A 78 -17.54 5.15 9.76
#